data_1d0e7fb4b07b5ccac971634f4acac798
#
_entry.id   1d0e7fb4b07b5ccac971634f4acac798
#
_cell.length_a   1.000
_cell.length_b   1.000
_cell.length_c   1.000
_cell.angle_alpha   90.00
_cell.angle_beta   90.00
_cell.angle_gamma   90.00
#
_symmetry.space_group_name_H-M   'P 1'
#
loop_
_entity.id
_entity.type
_entity.pdbx_description
1 polymer ?
#
loop_
_entity_poly.entity_id
_entity_poly.type
_entity_poly.pdbx_seq_one_letter_code
_entity_poly.pdbx_strand_id
1 'polypeptide(L)'
;MLVFLNELQETVDSGAASLYMLPGLSVPEIEDLLVKIRAQSIPGELTEMAANSKNGAVLFWGSTRKYLVLPPFPFREKTMFAGCITEPLRQLLDSNFKIGLILVHLGTYAIGICQGEELITSKVGTGLVHGRHKKGGSSQQRFQRRRQKQVQEFLDRVCIHVLEQLEPYAQELNYIVYGGPRHTILLLQKRCAFLKSFEDRVLPLLDVPSLRQKVLETAVDRIWSSCIIEWQEE
;
A
#
# COMPACT_ATOMS: atom_id res chain seq x y z
N MET A 1 -8.67 12.42 7.63
CA MET A 1 -9.60 11.28 7.68
C MET A 1 -10.55 11.35 8.89
N LEU A 2 -10.10 11.45 10.14
CA LEU A 2 -10.98 11.46 11.33
C LEU A 2 -12.03 12.58 11.31
N VAL A 3 -11.67 13.79 10.87
CA VAL A 3 -12.63 14.91 10.72
C VAL A 3 -13.76 14.54 9.76
N PHE A 4 -13.41 14.00 8.59
CA PHE A 4 -14.38 13.51 7.60
C PHE A 4 -15.32 12.44 8.17
N LEU A 5 -14.80 11.48 8.96
CA LEU A 5 -15.63 10.44 9.57
C LEU A 5 -16.57 10.99 10.66
N ASN A 6 -16.18 12.05 11.35
CA ASN A 6 -17.05 12.73 12.31
C ASN A 6 -18.23 13.43 11.60
N GLU A 7 -17.94 14.16 10.52
CA GLU A 7 -18.96 14.81 9.70
C GLU A 7 -19.96 13.82 9.11
N LEU A 8 -19.49 12.62 8.69
CA LEU A 8 -20.36 11.55 8.17
C LEU A 8 -21.31 10.98 9.23
N GLN A 9 -20.86 10.82 10.47
CA GLN A 9 -21.70 10.28 11.57
C GLN A 9 -22.79 11.23 12.01
N GLU A 10 -22.58 12.54 11.88
CA GLU A 10 -23.57 13.57 12.25
C GLU A 10 -24.76 13.62 11.28
N THR A 11 -24.59 13.08 10.07
CA THR A 11 -25.66 13.02 9.06
C THR A 11 -26.51 11.77 9.25
N VAL A 12 -27.57 11.88 10.05
CA VAL A 12 -28.61 10.85 10.17
C VAL A 12 -29.54 10.94 8.95
N ASP A 13 -29.34 10.04 7.98
CA ASP A 13 -30.12 10.02 6.75
C ASP A 13 -30.96 8.75 6.64
N SER A 14 -32.28 8.89 6.44
CA SER A 14 -33.19 7.77 6.23
C SER A 14 -32.97 7.19 4.83
N GLY A 15 -32.34 6.02 4.76
CA GLY A 15 -32.00 5.37 3.50
C GLY A 15 -30.50 5.31 3.21
N ALA A 16 -29.70 5.89 4.11
CA ALA A 16 -28.26 5.73 4.05
C ALA A 16 -27.82 4.27 4.27
N ALA A 17 -26.72 3.88 3.64
CA ALA A 17 -26.09 2.58 3.81
C ALA A 17 -24.58 2.70 3.77
N SER A 18 -23.89 1.78 4.42
CA SER A 18 -22.45 1.61 4.28
C SER A 18 -22.08 0.18 3.87
N LEU A 19 -21.21 0.08 2.88
CA LEU A 19 -20.74 -1.18 2.31
C LEU A 19 -19.23 -1.25 2.41
N TYR A 20 -18.73 -2.22 3.18
CA TYR A 20 -17.32 -2.53 3.34
C TYR A 20 -16.94 -3.69 2.42
N MET A 21 -16.09 -3.44 1.45
CA MET A 21 -15.71 -4.37 0.39
C MET A 21 -14.31 -4.90 0.61
N LEU A 22 -14.15 -6.22 0.50
CA LEU A 22 -12.85 -6.88 0.53
C LEU A 22 -12.04 -6.56 -0.74
N PRO A 23 -10.70 -6.67 -0.67
CA PRO A 23 -9.88 -6.64 -1.87
C PRO A 23 -10.16 -7.83 -2.79
N GLY A 24 -9.99 -7.63 -4.10
CA GLY A 24 -10.10 -8.69 -5.10
C GLY A 24 -11.51 -9.01 -5.59
N LEU A 25 -12.52 -8.23 -5.22
CA LEU A 25 -13.85 -8.33 -5.82
C LEU A 25 -13.80 -7.84 -7.28
N SER A 26 -14.47 -8.57 -8.16
CA SER A 26 -14.70 -8.16 -9.55
C SER A 26 -15.79 -7.09 -9.65
N VAL A 27 -15.81 -6.35 -10.77
CA VAL A 27 -16.87 -5.34 -11.03
C VAL A 27 -18.27 -5.94 -10.89
N PRO A 28 -18.61 -7.09 -11.50
CA PRO A 28 -19.94 -7.70 -11.33
C PRO A 28 -20.29 -8.04 -9.88
N GLU A 29 -19.32 -8.53 -9.10
CA GLU A 29 -19.58 -8.83 -7.67
C GLU A 29 -19.83 -7.55 -6.85
N ILE A 30 -19.19 -6.44 -7.20
CA ILE A 30 -19.45 -5.15 -6.57
C ILE A 30 -20.85 -4.66 -6.97
N GLU A 31 -21.23 -4.74 -8.25
CA GLU A 31 -22.56 -4.37 -8.74
C GLU A 31 -23.67 -5.16 -8.03
N ASP A 32 -23.48 -6.45 -7.82
CA ASP A 32 -24.42 -7.29 -7.05
C ASP A 32 -24.57 -6.81 -5.59
N LEU A 33 -23.49 -6.32 -4.99
CA LEU A 33 -23.53 -5.75 -3.63
C LEU A 33 -24.25 -4.40 -3.60
N LEU A 34 -24.07 -3.57 -4.63
CA LEU A 34 -24.73 -2.27 -4.77
C LEU A 34 -26.25 -2.43 -4.88
N VAL A 35 -26.72 -3.42 -5.64
CA VAL A 35 -28.15 -3.75 -5.72
C VAL A 35 -28.73 -4.06 -4.34
N LYS A 36 -28.01 -4.79 -3.48
CA LYS A 36 -28.48 -5.16 -2.13
C LYS A 36 -28.68 -3.96 -1.21
N ILE A 37 -27.87 -2.92 -1.35
CA ILE A 37 -28.02 -1.67 -0.58
C ILE A 37 -28.89 -0.64 -1.32
N ARG A 38 -29.50 -1.01 -2.43
CA ARG A 38 -30.31 -0.14 -3.31
C ARG A 38 -29.53 1.08 -3.81
N ALA A 39 -28.22 0.96 -3.95
CA ALA A 39 -27.38 1.98 -4.54
C ALA A 39 -27.55 1.93 -6.06
N GLN A 40 -28.18 2.94 -6.62
CA GLN A 40 -28.34 3.11 -8.06
C GLN A 40 -27.39 4.20 -8.55
N SER A 41 -26.97 4.11 -9.82
CA SER A 41 -26.21 5.19 -10.47
C SER A 41 -24.83 5.50 -9.88
N ILE A 42 -24.05 4.45 -9.53
CA ILE A 42 -22.63 4.67 -9.22
C ILE A 42 -21.87 4.81 -10.55
N PRO A 43 -21.02 5.85 -10.72
CA PRO A 43 -20.16 5.98 -11.89
C PRO A 43 -19.28 4.74 -12.08
N GLY A 44 -19.27 4.17 -13.30
CA GLY A 44 -18.52 2.94 -13.60
C GLY A 44 -17.03 3.03 -13.25
N GLU A 45 -16.43 4.23 -13.39
CA GLU A 45 -15.05 4.50 -12.98
C GLU A 45 -14.81 4.23 -11.48
N LEU A 46 -15.79 4.55 -10.62
CA LEU A 46 -15.67 4.31 -9.18
C LEU A 46 -15.79 2.83 -8.84
N THR A 47 -16.63 2.09 -9.55
CA THR A 47 -16.72 0.64 -9.42
C THR A 47 -15.42 -0.04 -9.85
N GLU A 48 -14.83 0.42 -10.95
CA GLU A 48 -13.50 -0.05 -11.38
C GLU A 48 -12.39 0.30 -10.37
N MET A 49 -12.42 1.50 -9.79
CA MET A 49 -11.47 1.89 -8.75
C MET A 49 -11.59 1.00 -7.52
N ALA A 50 -12.81 0.69 -7.09
CA ALA A 50 -13.05 -0.23 -5.97
C ALA A 50 -12.54 -1.64 -6.28
N ALA A 51 -12.82 -2.17 -7.49
CA ALA A 51 -12.37 -3.49 -7.94
C ALA A 51 -10.83 -3.58 -8.05
N ASN A 52 -10.16 -2.51 -8.49
CA ASN A 52 -8.71 -2.45 -8.61
C ASN A 52 -7.99 -2.16 -7.28
N SER A 53 -8.73 -1.81 -6.22
CA SER A 53 -8.14 -1.53 -4.91
C SER A 53 -7.61 -2.81 -4.26
N LYS A 54 -6.34 -2.82 -3.91
CA LYS A 54 -5.70 -3.94 -3.22
C LYS A 54 -6.04 -4.02 -1.73
N ASN A 55 -6.62 -2.96 -1.19
CA ASN A 55 -7.04 -2.89 0.21
C ASN A 55 -8.57 -2.97 0.36
N GLY A 56 -9.30 -3.19 -0.75
CA GLY A 56 -10.75 -3.09 -0.78
C GLY A 56 -11.23 -1.64 -0.79
N ALA A 57 -12.49 -1.43 -0.51
CA ALA A 57 -13.11 -0.10 -0.53
C ALA A 57 -14.26 -0.01 0.47
N VAL A 58 -14.62 1.21 0.85
CA VAL A 58 -15.84 1.50 1.62
C VAL A 58 -16.70 2.45 0.82
N LEU A 59 -17.96 2.10 0.67
CA LEU A 59 -18.97 2.97 0.11
C LEU A 59 -19.86 3.49 1.24
N PHE A 60 -19.95 4.81 1.37
CA PHE A 60 -20.99 5.46 2.16
C PHE A 60 -22.02 6.04 1.19
N TRP A 61 -23.22 5.50 1.23
CA TRP A 61 -24.33 5.87 0.39
C TRP A 61 -25.34 6.67 1.18
N GLY A 62 -25.40 7.97 0.96
CA GLY A 62 -26.37 8.85 1.55
C GLY A 62 -27.35 9.39 0.50
N SER A 63 -28.42 10.07 0.93
CA SER A 63 -29.41 10.67 0.02
C SER A 63 -28.83 11.83 -0.80
N THR A 64 -27.99 12.65 -0.18
CA THR A 64 -27.43 13.85 -0.80
C THR A 64 -25.99 13.69 -1.22
N ARG A 65 -25.18 13.05 -0.40
CA ARG A 65 -23.74 12.88 -0.60
C ARG A 65 -23.38 11.41 -0.57
N LYS A 66 -22.50 11.02 -1.46
CA LYS A 66 -22.00 9.67 -1.59
C LYS A 66 -20.47 9.71 -1.60
N TYR A 67 -19.86 8.74 -0.93
CA TYR A 67 -18.41 8.68 -0.79
C TYR A 67 -17.89 7.29 -1.06
N LEU A 68 -16.87 7.18 -1.91
CA LEU A 68 -16.02 6.01 -2.02
C LEU A 68 -14.71 6.29 -1.28
N VAL A 69 -14.37 5.44 -0.33
CA VAL A 69 -13.12 5.52 0.43
C VAL A 69 -12.26 4.31 0.10
N LEU A 70 -11.03 4.56 -0.36
CA LEU A 70 -10.01 3.53 -0.51
C LEU A 70 -9.12 3.57 0.73
N PRO A 71 -9.20 2.55 1.62
CA PRO A 71 -8.51 2.55 2.89
C PRO A 71 -7.00 2.25 2.75
N PRO A 72 -6.18 2.62 3.74
CA PRO A 72 -4.75 2.34 3.73
C PRO A 72 -4.43 0.86 3.95
N PHE A 73 -5.32 0.12 4.61
CA PHE A 73 -5.15 -1.29 4.95
C PHE A 73 -6.39 -2.09 4.54
N PRO A 74 -6.23 -3.41 4.26
CA PRO A 74 -7.34 -4.25 3.85
C PRO A 74 -8.28 -4.58 5.02
N PHE A 75 -9.59 -4.58 4.72
CA PHE A 75 -10.58 -5.18 5.61
C PHE A 75 -10.47 -6.71 5.57
N ARG A 76 -10.80 -7.34 6.70
CA ARG A 76 -10.81 -8.80 6.82
C ARG A 76 -12.18 -9.40 6.56
N GLU A 77 -13.23 -8.62 6.70
CA GLU A 77 -14.61 -9.06 6.58
C GLU A 77 -15.40 -8.10 5.69
N LYS A 78 -16.28 -8.68 4.88
CA LYS A 78 -17.24 -7.94 4.10
C LYS A 78 -18.48 -7.69 4.95
N THR A 79 -18.85 -6.43 5.12
CA THR A 79 -20.01 -6.05 5.93
C THR A 79 -20.84 -4.98 5.26
N MET A 80 -22.13 -5.01 5.54
CA MET A 80 -23.11 -4.01 5.10
C MET A 80 -23.92 -3.54 6.29
N PHE A 81 -24.15 -2.25 6.36
CA PHE A 81 -24.94 -1.66 7.43
C PHE A 81 -26.01 -0.72 6.87
N ALA A 82 -27.15 -0.63 7.54
CA ALA A 82 -28.09 0.46 7.36
C ALA A 82 -27.51 1.71 8.05
N GLY A 83 -27.48 2.84 7.34
CA GLY A 83 -26.87 4.07 7.82
C GLY A 83 -25.37 4.21 7.49
N CYS A 84 -24.85 5.39 7.73
CA CYS A 84 -23.42 5.71 7.57
C CYS A 84 -22.62 5.25 8.79
N ILE A 85 -22.35 3.97 8.89
CA ILE A 85 -21.58 3.38 9.99
C ILE A 85 -20.08 3.48 9.67
N THR A 86 -19.36 4.31 10.43
CA THR A 86 -17.93 4.59 10.22
C THR A 86 -17.02 3.75 11.13
N GLU A 87 -17.58 3.04 12.11
CA GLU A 87 -16.83 2.37 13.16
C GLU A 87 -15.79 1.37 12.65
N PRO A 88 -16.07 0.46 11.67
CA PRO A 88 -15.05 -0.46 11.18
C PRO A 88 -13.86 0.26 10.52
N LEU A 89 -14.10 1.39 9.83
CA LEU A 89 -13.03 2.18 9.24
C LEU A 89 -12.22 2.93 10.32
N ARG A 90 -12.88 3.43 11.37
CA ARG A 90 -12.18 4.05 12.53
C ARG A 90 -11.27 3.05 13.21
N GLN A 91 -11.77 1.87 13.54
CA GLN A 91 -10.97 0.81 14.17
C GLN A 91 -9.77 0.42 13.31
N LEU A 92 -9.93 0.38 11.98
CA LEU A 92 -8.83 0.12 11.06
C LEU A 92 -7.76 1.23 11.12
N LEU A 93 -8.18 2.49 11.17
CA LEU A 93 -7.29 3.66 11.20
C LEU A 93 -6.61 3.86 12.56
N ASP A 94 -7.30 3.49 13.63
CA ASP A 94 -6.77 3.54 15.01
C ASP A 94 -5.86 2.34 15.33
N SER A 95 -5.74 1.38 14.39
CA SER A 95 -4.91 0.20 14.59
C SER A 95 -3.44 0.57 14.66
N ASN A 96 -2.76 0.12 15.71
CA ASN A 96 -1.34 0.37 15.90
C ASN A 96 -0.48 -0.68 15.17
N PHE A 97 -0.65 -0.78 13.84
CA PHE A 97 0.06 -1.78 13.02
C PHE A 97 1.58 -1.59 13.05
N LYS A 98 2.29 -2.71 13.19
CA LYS A 98 3.74 -2.76 13.00
C LYS A 98 4.05 -3.14 11.56
N ILE A 99 4.72 -2.25 10.82
CA ILE A 99 4.92 -2.33 9.37
C ILE A 99 6.41 -2.27 9.04
N GLY A 100 6.89 -3.27 8.30
CA GLY A 100 8.23 -3.27 7.74
C GLY A 100 8.28 -2.48 6.42
N LEU A 101 9.20 -1.54 6.33
CA LEU A 101 9.41 -0.66 5.18
C LEU A 101 10.70 -1.07 4.46
N ILE A 102 10.61 -1.36 3.16
CA ILE A 102 11.74 -1.77 2.33
C ILE A 102 11.74 -0.94 1.05
N LEU A 103 12.44 0.19 1.08
CA LEU A 103 12.54 1.12 -0.04
C LEU A 103 13.88 0.92 -0.73
N VAL A 104 13.86 0.55 -2.03
CA VAL A 104 15.09 0.18 -2.75
C VAL A 104 15.12 0.74 -4.16
N HIS A 105 16.14 1.52 -4.44
CA HIS A 105 16.61 1.87 -5.78
C HIS A 105 17.99 1.26 -6.01
N LEU A 106 18.36 0.98 -7.27
CA LEU A 106 19.71 0.49 -7.52
C LEU A 106 20.76 1.54 -7.12
N GLY A 107 21.55 1.20 -6.12
CA GLY A 107 22.57 2.05 -5.53
C GLY A 107 22.17 2.73 -4.22
N THR A 108 20.90 2.70 -3.82
CA THR A 108 20.44 3.28 -2.55
C THR A 108 19.31 2.45 -1.95
N TYR A 109 19.23 2.38 -0.62
CA TYR A 109 18.14 1.72 0.08
C TYR A 109 17.82 2.44 1.39
N ALA A 110 16.58 2.28 1.85
CA ALA A 110 16.13 2.66 3.17
C ALA A 110 15.20 1.56 3.70
N ILE A 111 15.52 1.03 4.86
CA ILE A 111 14.79 -0.03 5.53
C ILE A 111 14.39 0.49 6.90
N GLY A 112 13.19 0.21 7.35
CA GLY A 112 12.73 0.63 8.66
C GLY A 112 11.53 -0.18 9.14
N ILE A 113 11.16 0.07 10.38
CA ILE A 113 9.93 -0.43 10.98
C ILE A 113 9.21 0.78 11.54
N CYS A 114 7.93 0.91 11.21
CA CYS A 114 7.04 1.83 11.92
C CYS A 114 6.01 1.05 12.75
N GLN A 115 5.53 1.68 13.79
CA GLN A 115 4.39 1.24 14.59
C GLN A 115 3.40 2.39 14.66
N GLY A 116 2.20 2.18 14.11
CA GLY A 116 1.34 3.31 13.81
C GLY A 116 2.06 4.26 12.85
N GLU A 117 2.01 5.54 13.14
CA GLU A 117 2.66 6.59 12.37
C GLU A 117 4.11 6.90 12.84
N GLU A 118 4.62 6.17 13.83
CA GLU A 118 5.96 6.40 14.37
C GLU A 118 7.00 5.44 13.79
N LEU A 119 8.15 5.97 13.36
CA LEU A 119 9.29 5.20 12.89
C LEU A 119 10.11 4.69 14.09
N ILE A 120 10.12 3.36 14.32
CA ILE A 120 10.84 2.74 15.46
C ILE A 120 12.31 2.53 15.15
N THR A 121 12.61 1.96 13.98
CA THR A 121 13.98 1.71 13.53
C THR A 121 14.15 2.13 12.09
N SER A 122 15.38 2.51 11.74
CA SER A 122 15.71 2.83 10.36
C SER A 122 17.18 2.55 10.03
N LYS A 123 17.41 2.08 8.80
CA LYS A 123 18.72 1.89 8.20
C LYS A 123 18.70 2.43 6.77
N VAL A 124 19.49 3.44 6.52
CA VAL A 124 19.68 4.01 5.18
C VAL A 124 21.10 3.72 4.71
N GLY A 125 21.25 3.38 3.43
CA GLY A 125 22.58 3.10 2.91
C GLY A 125 22.67 3.22 1.39
N THR A 126 23.90 3.14 0.92
CA THR A 126 24.24 3.25 -0.49
C THR A 126 25.12 2.08 -0.93
N GLY A 127 25.18 1.86 -2.24
CA GLY A 127 26.08 0.87 -2.85
C GLY A 127 26.41 1.26 -4.29
N LEU A 128 27.60 0.87 -4.72
CA LEU A 128 28.07 1.18 -6.07
C LEU A 128 27.34 0.31 -7.11
N VAL A 129 26.48 0.93 -7.90
CA VAL A 129 25.87 0.32 -9.10
C VAL A 129 26.00 1.32 -10.26
N HIS A 130 26.87 0.99 -11.21
CA HIS A 130 27.06 1.84 -12.38
C HIS A 130 25.79 1.95 -13.25
N GLY A 131 25.57 3.12 -13.83
CA GLY A 131 24.50 3.37 -14.80
C GLY A 131 24.58 2.48 -16.04
N ARG A 132 23.52 2.43 -16.82
CA ARG A 132 23.52 1.73 -18.12
C ARG A 132 24.30 2.58 -19.14
N HIS A 133 25.38 2.03 -19.71
CA HIS A 133 26.07 2.65 -20.85
C HIS A 133 25.37 2.25 -22.15
N LYS A 134 25.01 3.25 -22.97
CA LYS A 134 24.36 3.07 -24.29
C LYS A 134 25.35 2.83 -25.44
N LYS A 135 26.67 2.93 -25.22
CA LYS A 135 27.69 2.74 -26.29
C LYS A 135 27.83 1.27 -26.64
N GLY A 136 27.67 0.94 -27.93
CA GLY A 136 27.86 -0.41 -28.47
C GLY A 136 29.35 -0.78 -28.64
N GLY A 137 29.62 -2.06 -28.85
CA GLY A 137 30.96 -2.61 -29.12
C GLY A 137 31.29 -3.83 -28.27
N SER A 138 32.43 -4.50 -28.53
CA SER A 138 32.90 -5.72 -27.85
C SER A 138 33.03 -5.54 -26.31
N SER A 139 33.24 -4.32 -25.85
CA SER A 139 33.30 -3.98 -24.43
C SER A 139 31.92 -4.04 -23.71
N GLN A 140 30.82 -3.97 -24.47
CA GLN A 140 29.45 -3.90 -23.90
C GLN A 140 29.12 -5.12 -23.04
N GLN A 141 29.46 -6.33 -23.48
CA GLN A 141 29.19 -7.55 -22.72
C GLN A 141 29.95 -7.59 -21.38
N ARG A 142 31.22 -7.12 -21.38
CA ARG A 142 32.03 -7.02 -20.16
C ARG A 142 31.39 -6.03 -19.17
N PHE A 143 30.97 -4.85 -19.65
CA PHE A 143 30.30 -3.85 -18.80
C PHE A 143 28.95 -4.34 -18.27
N GLN A 144 28.16 -5.06 -19.08
CA GLN A 144 26.90 -5.65 -18.65
C GLN A 144 27.12 -6.70 -17.53
N ARG A 145 28.07 -7.63 -17.70
CA ARG A 145 28.42 -8.64 -16.70
C ARG A 145 28.88 -7.99 -15.39
N ARG A 146 29.75 -6.96 -15.47
CA ARG A 146 30.23 -6.23 -14.29
C ARG A 146 29.08 -5.54 -13.57
N ARG A 147 28.19 -4.87 -14.31
CA ARG A 147 27.00 -4.23 -13.73
C ARG A 147 26.05 -5.25 -13.10
N GLN A 148 25.81 -6.38 -13.74
CA GLN A 148 24.98 -7.45 -13.17
C GLN A 148 25.56 -7.93 -11.83
N LYS A 149 26.87 -8.13 -11.75
CA LYS A 149 27.56 -8.51 -10.51
C LYS A 149 27.37 -7.45 -9.41
N GLN A 150 27.53 -6.16 -9.75
CA GLN A 150 27.31 -5.07 -8.82
C GLN A 150 25.87 -5.00 -8.31
N VAL A 151 24.88 -5.22 -9.18
CA VAL A 151 23.46 -5.30 -8.78
C VAL A 151 23.24 -6.46 -7.81
N GLN A 152 23.83 -7.61 -8.08
CA GLN A 152 23.72 -8.78 -7.19
C GLN A 152 24.33 -8.50 -5.81
N GLU A 153 25.58 -8.03 -5.77
CA GLU A 153 26.29 -7.70 -4.54
C GLU A 153 25.55 -6.60 -3.73
N PHE A 154 24.95 -5.63 -4.43
CA PHE A 154 24.13 -4.60 -3.79
C PHE A 154 22.89 -5.22 -3.15
N LEU A 155 22.13 -6.04 -3.88
CA LEU A 155 20.90 -6.65 -3.37
C LEU A 155 21.17 -7.67 -2.25
N ASP A 156 22.29 -8.38 -2.29
CA ASP A 156 22.73 -9.27 -1.20
C ASP A 156 22.98 -8.48 0.09
N ARG A 157 23.63 -7.33 -0.02
CA ARG A 157 23.83 -6.41 1.10
C ARG A 157 22.51 -5.86 1.62
N VAL A 158 21.61 -5.46 0.73
CA VAL A 158 20.27 -5.01 1.13
C VAL A 158 19.52 -6.12 1.88
N CYS A 159 19.62 -7.37 1.42
CA CYS A 159 19.01 -8.52 2.10
C CYS A 159 19.57 -8.71 3.53
N ILE A 160 20.88 -8.56 3.73
CA ILE A 160 21.50 -8.63 5.07
C ILE A 160 20.88 -7.55 5.97
N HIS A 161 20.76 -6.32 5.48
CA HIS A 161 20.17 -5.24 6.27
C HIS A 161 18.66 -5.38 6.49
N VAL A 162 17.95 -6.02 5.55
CA VAL A 162 16.54 -6.41 5.76
C VAL A 162 16.44 -7.39 6.94
N LEU A 163 17.29 -8.42 6.98
CA LEU A 163 17.34 -9.38 8.08
C LEU A 163 17.68 -8.67 9.40
N GLU A 164 18.75 -7.88 9.44
CA GLU A 164 19.16 -7.14 10.64
C GLU A 164 18.04 -6.28 11.23
N GLN A 165 17.24 -5.63 10.37
CA GLN A 165 16.20 -4.69 10.83
C GLN A 165 14.86 -5.38 11.10
N LEU A 166 14.45 -6.36 10.30
CA LEU A 166 13.10 -6.92 10.36
C LEU A 166 13.01 -8.23 11.13
N GLU A 167 14.06 -9.07 11.14
CA GLU A 167 14.03 -10.37 11.79
C GLU A 167 13.67 -10.30 13.29
N PRO A 168 14.20 -9.34 14.09
CA PRO A 168 13.84 -9.19 15.49
C PRO A 168 12.34 -8.96 15.75
N TYR A 169 11.63 -8.45 14.76
CA TYR A 169 10.22 -8.11 14.81
C TYR A 169 9.32 -9.00 13.94
N ALA A 170 9.88 -10.06 13.33
CA ALA A 170 9.20 -10.85 12.29
C ALA A 170 7.83 -11.40 12.72
N GLN A 171 7.69 -11.80 13.98
CA GLN A 171 6.44 -12.31 14.54
C GLN A 171 5.39 -11.23 14.80
N GLU A 172 5.83 -9.98 14.97
CA GLU A 172 4.97 -8.85 15.32
C GLU A 172 4.57 -8.03 14.09
N LEU A 173 5.25 -8.22 12.95
CA LEU A 173 4.94 -7.49 11.72
C LEU A 173 3.56 -7.87 11.19
N ASN A 174 2.69 -6.87 11.11
CA ASN A 174 1.37 -7.02 10.50
C ASN A 174 1.45 -6.95 8.97
N TYR A 175 2.30 -6.05 8.44
CA TYR A 175 2.45 -5.80 7.01
C TYR A 175 3.89 -5.53 6.61
N ILE A 176 4.16 -5.73 5.31
CA ILE A 176 5.38 -5.28 4.63
C ILE A 176 4.99 -4.34 3.50
N VAL A 177 5.72 -3.25 3.37
CA VAL A 177 5.60 -2.29 2.27
C VAL A 177 6.91 -2.20 1.52
N TYR A 178 6.82 -2.39 0.22
CA TYR A 178 7.94 -2.15 -0.69
C TYR A 178 7.79 -0.79 -1.36
N GLY A 179 8.92 -0.12 -1.65
CA GLY A 179 8.93 1.10 -2.44
C GLY A 179 10.11 1.16 -3.41
N GLY A 180 9.86 1.80 -4.56
CA GLY A 180 10.84 1.92 -5.64
C GLY A 180 10.51 1.11 -6.89
N PRO A 181 11.43 1.00 -7.87
CA PRO A 181 11.15 0.35 -9.14
C PRO A 181 10.79 -1.13 -8.98
N ARG A 182 9.61 -1.53 -9.47
CA ARG A 182 9.07 -2.89 -9.36
C ARG A 182 10.09 -3.98 -9.72
N HIS A 183 10.86 -3.78 -10.80
CA HIS A 183 11.89 -4.73 -11.20
C HIS A 183 12.96 -4.94 -10.12
N THR A 184 13.39 -3.88 -9.45
CA THR A 184 14.38 -3.95 -8.36
C THR A 184 13.83 -4.72 -7.17
N ILE A 185 12.58 -4.46 -6.79
CA ILE A 185 11.90 -5.17 -5.69
C ILE A 185 11.78 -6.66 -5.99
N LEU A 186 11.33 -7.04 -7.19
CA LEU A 186 11.25 -8.46 -7.60
C LEU A 186 12.60 -9.18 -7.57
N LEU A 187 13.70 -8.48 -7.93
CA LEU A 187 15.05 -9.04 -7.81
C LEU A 187 15.47 -9.24 -6.36
N LEU A 188 15.13 -8.30 -5.48
CA LEU A 188 15.40 -8.41 -4.05
C LEU A 188 14.62 -9.59 -3.43
N GLN A 189 13.32 -9.71 -3.70
CA GLN A 189 12.47 -10.79 -3.20
C GLN A 189 13.00 -12.17 -3.61
N LYS A 190 13.50 -12.32 -4.85
CA LYS A 190 14.12 -13.57 -5.32
C LYS A 190 15.40 -13.94 -4.58
N ARG A 191 16.14 -12.96 -4.06
CA ARG A 191 17.42 -13.16 -3.38
C ARG A 191 17.29 -13.26 -1.86
N CYS A 192 16.30 -12.62 -1.29
CA CYS A 192 16.04 -12.55 0.15
C CYS A 192 14.91 -13.52 0.53
N ALA A 193 15.27 -14.78 0.83
CA ALA A 193 14.29 -15.82 1.14
C ALA A 193 13.41 -15.48 2.35
N PHE A 194 13.93 -14.72 3.30
CA PHE A 194 13.19 -14.21 4.46
C PHE A 194 11.91 -13.47 4.08
N LEU A 195 11.92 -12.73 2.98
CA LEU A 195 10.76 -11.94 2.53
C LEU A 195 9.59 -12.80 2.04
N LYS A 196 9.82 -14.08 1.73
CA LYS A 196 8.75 -15.01 1.34
C LYS A 196 7.76 -15.29 2.45
N SER A 197 8.20 -15.22 3.72
CA SER A 197 7.33 -15.46 4.88
C SER A 197 6.26 -14.37 5.08
N PHE A 198 6.29 -13.30 4.28
CA PHE A 198 5.38 -12.17 4.37
C PHE A 198 4.56 -11.95 3.08
N GLU A 199 4.56 -12.90 2.13
CA GLU A 199 3.87 -12.71 0.83
C GLU A 199 2.38 -12.43 0.98
N ASP A 200 1.74 -12.95 2.02
CA ASP A 200 0.33 -12.76 2.39
C ASP A 200 0.04 -11.41 3.08
N ARG A 201 1.08 -10.66 3.46
CA ARG A 201 1.01 -9.41 4.24
C ARG A 201 1.61 -8.22 3.51
N VAL A 202 1.72 -8.30 2.19
CA VAL A 202 2.32 -7.22 1.39
C VAL A 202 1.26 -6.20 1.00
N LEU A 203 1.44 -4.95 1.45
CA LEU A 203 0.64 -3.81 1.03
C LEU A 203 1.02 -3.33 -0.39
N PRO A 204 0.21 -2.48 -1.02
CA PRO A 204 0.51 -1.91 -2.32
C PRO A 204 1.89 -1.27 -2.40
N LEU A 205 2.56 -1.44 -3.55
CA LEU A 205 3.87 -0.87 -3.80
C LEU A 205 3.82 0.66 -3.75
N LEU A 206 4.68 1.25 -2.94
CA LEU A 206 4.83 2.71 -2.91
C LEU A 206 5.65 3.20 -4.10
N ASP A 207 5.13 4.21 -4.78
CA ASP A 207 5.91 4.97 -5.75
C ASP A 207 6.83 5.94 -5.00
N VAL A 208 8.12 5.61 -4.96
CA VAL A 208 9.15 6.42 -4.32
C VAL A 208 10.16 6.84 -5.38
N PRO A 209 10.07 8.06 -5.91
CA PRO A 209 10.92 8.49 -7.03
C PRO A 209 12.40 8.60 -6.68
N SER A 210 12.73 8.88 -5.43
CA SER A 210 14.11 8.94 -4.94
C SER A 210 14.21 8.65 -3.45
N LEU A 211 15.32 8.03 -3.02
CA LEU A 211 15.61 7.78 -1.61
C LEU A 211 16.52 8.90 -1.08
N ARG A 212 15.89 9.98 -0.61
CA ARG A 212 16.57 11.09 0.07
C ARG A 212 16.41 10.95 1.58
N GLN A 213 17.10 11.85 2.33
CA GLN A 213 16.90 12.00 3.76
C GLN A 213 15.39 12.15 4.08
N LYS A 214 14.92 11.52 5.14
CA LYS A 214 13.50 11.50 5.57
C LYS A 214 12.53 10.70 4.66
N VAL A 215 13.04 9.94 3.69
CA VAL A 215 12.16 9.14 2.80
C VAL A 215 11.27 8.16 3.57
N LEU A 216 11.75 7.60 4.68
CA LEU A 216 10.98 6.66 5.51
C LEU A 216 9.81 7.36 6.22
N GLU A 217 10.03 8.57 6.77
CA GLU A 217 8.98 9.38 7.40
C GLU A 217 7.87 9.67 6.38
N THR A 218 8.24 10.20 5.19
CA THR A 218 7.30 10.44 4.09
C THR A 218 6.59 9.17 3.63
N ALA A 219 7.26 8.01 3.67
CA ALA A 219 6.65 6.73 3.31
C ALA A 219 5.61 6.31 4.34
N VAL A 220 5.84 6.54 5.64
CA VAL A 220 4.86 6.29 6.71
C VAL A 220 3.60 7.11 6.48
N ASP A 221 3.71 8.44 6.26
CA ASP A 221 2.57 9.31 5.97
C ASP A 221 1.74 8.80 4.77
N ARG A 222 2.42 8.31 3.73
CA ARG A 222 1.76 7.79 2.52
C ARG A 222 1.07 6.44 2.75
N ILE A 223 1.63 5.58 3.60
CA ILE A 223 1.02 4.29 3.95
C ILE A 223 -0.30 4.51 4.68
N TRP A 224 -0.37 5.48 5.58
CA TRP A 224 -1.57 5.81 6.35
C TRP A 224 -2.56 6.70 5.59
N SER A 225 -2.23 7.12 4.37
CA SER A 225 -3.14 7.94 3.57
C SER A 225 -4.28 7.10 2.99
N SER A 226 -5.47 7.70 2.96
CA SER A 226 -6.66 7.16 2.30
C SER A 226 -7.05 8.07 1.14
N CYS A 227 -7.69 7.49 0.13
CA CYS A 227 -8.32 8.27 -0.94
C CYS A 227 -9.82 8.36 -0.66
N ILE A 228 -10.37 9.58 -0.67
CA ILE A 228 -11.79 9.84 -0.52
C ILE A 228 -12.28 10.49 -1.81
N ILE A 229 -13.33 9.94 -2.37
CA ILE A 229 -13.98 10.44 -3.58
C ILE A 229 -15.43 10.74 -3.22
N GLU A 230 -15.83 11.99 -3.36
CA GLU A 230 -17.21 12.45 -3.18
C GLU A 230 -17.88 12.62 -4.54
N TRP A 231 -19.16 12.23 -4.65
CA TRP A 231 -19.98 12.55 -5.81
C TRP A 231 -21.43 12.76 -5.40
N GLN A 232 -22.18 13.41 -6.29
CA GLN A 232 -23.61 13.63 -6.19
C GLN A 232 -24.30 13.03 -7.43
N GLU A 233 -25.53 12.60 -7.30
CA GLU A 233 -26.35 12.31 -8.47
C GLU A 233 -26.77 13.63 -9.12
N GLU A 234 -26.67 13.70 -10.45
CA GLU A 234 -27.21 14.80 -11.24
C GLU A 234 -28.73 14.74 -11.29
#